data_210de8e9013d72057a64a29df6702f2e
#
_entry.id   210de8e9013d72057a64a29df6702f2e
#
_cell.length_a   1.000
_cell.length_b   1.000
_cell.length_c   1.000
_cell.angle_alpha   90.00
_cell.angle_beta   90.00
_cell.angle_gamma   90.00
#
_symmetry.space_group_name_H-M   'P 1'
#
loop_
_entity.id
_entity.type
_entity.pdbx_description
1 polymer ?
#
loop_
_entity_poly.entity_id
_entity_poly.type
_entity_poly.pdbx_seq_one_letter_code
_entity_poly.pdbx_strand_id
1 'polypeptide(L)'
;KNRVPVVMIGDGSMTAGMVYEALNELGDLKYPVVIILNDNEMSIAKPIGAISKYLSKLLAGKYYQGFKGKVDKFIKNNMPEGTTYIAKRMEEALKLITPGILFEEMGIDYIGPIDGHDIDEIIDTLQIAKAMNKPVIVHARTVKGKGYKIAEGQHEHWHGVGPFNVEDGAFVKKEAPKAATAVFADALSSLACKYDNVVGVTAAMPCGPGIIKLMDKFPVRFWDVAIAEQHAMSHIHI
;
A
#
# COMPACT_ATOMS: atom_id res chain seq x y z
N LYS A 1 5.95 -32.60 2.36
CA LYS A 1 5.86 -31.64 3.51
C LYS A 1 4.93 -30.53 3.06
N ASN A 2 3.75 -30.44 3.65
CA ASN A 2 2.75 -29.41 3.34
C ASN A 2 3.22 -28.06 3.93
N ARG A 3 4.10 -27.36 3.24
CA ARG A 3 4.48 -25.98 3.58
C ARG A 3 3.76 -25.05 2.63
N VAL A 4 3.08 -24.06 3.17
CA VAL A 4 2.50 -22.95 2.40
C VAL A 4 3.43 -21.75 2.59
N PRO A 5 3.99 -21.19 1.52
CA PRO A 5 4.74 -19.92 1.60
C PRO A 5 3.84 -18.80 2.08
N VAL A 6 4.37 -17.95 2.95
CA VAL A 6 3.70 -16.72 3.39
C VAL A 6 4.61 -15.55 3.08
N VAL A 7 4.10 -14.55 2.39
CA VAL A 7 4.80 -13.32 2.03
C VAL A 7 4.10 -12.14 2.70
N MET A 8 4.84 -11.23 3.32
CA MET A 8 4.30 -10.00 3.85
C MET A 8 4.81 -8.83 3.03
N ILE A 9 3.91 -7.96 2.59
CA ILE A 9 4.21 -6.79 1.77
C ILE A 9 3.45 -5.57 2.29
N GLY A 10 4.09 -4.40 2.30
CA GLY A 10 3.42 -3.14 2.61
C GLY A 10 2.73 -2.52 1.38
N ASP A 11 1.71 -1.71 1.63
CA ASP A 11 0.96 -0.98 0.61
C ASP A 11 1.85 -0.09 -0.28
N GLY A 12 2.85 0.56 0.31
CA GLY A 12 3.83 1.34 -0.46
C GLY A 12 4.62 0.49 -1.45
N SER A 13 5.02 -0.73 -1.06
CA SER A 13 5.75 -1.67 -1.92
C SER A 13 4.90 -2.23 -3.07
N MET A 14 3.57 -2.18 -2.94
CA MET A 14 2.66 -2.55 -4.03
C MET A 14 2.75 -1.61 -5.26
N THR A 15 3.47 -0.51 -5.17
CA THR A 15 3.72 0.36 -6.33
C THR A 15 4.90 -0.11 -7.19
N ALA A 16 5.70 -1.07 -6.73
CA ALA A 16 6.85 -1.62 -7.46
C ALA A 16 6.41 -2.55 -8.59
N GLY A 17 7.02 -2.40 -9.77
CA GLY A 17 6.70 -3.22 -10.96
C GLY A 17 6.92 -4.71 -10.73
N MET A 18 7.99 -5.08 -10.02
CA MET A 18 8.34 -6.47 -9.68
C MET A 18 7.21 -7.22 -8.96
N VAL A 19 6.37 -6.51 -8.18
CA VAL A 19 5.20 -7.11 -7.52
C VAL A 19 4.21 -7.62 -8.56
N TYR A 20 3.96 -6.86 -9.62
CA TYR A 20 3.02 -7.24 -10.68
C TYR A 20 3.56 -8.36 -11.55
N GLU A 21 4.86 -8.40 -11.79
CA GLU A 21 5.53 -9.53 -12.45
C GLU A 21 5.30 -10.82 -11.64
N ALA A 22 5.51 -10.77 -10.33
CA ALA A 22 5.29 -11.90 -9.44
C ALA A 22 3.81 -12.30 -9.33
N LEU A 23 2.89 -11.33 -9.23
CA LEU A 23 1.45 -11.60 -9.19
C LEU A 23 0.95 -12.20 -10.49
N ASN A 24 1.47 -11.75 -11.64
CA ASN A 24 1.14 -12.31 -12.96
C ASN A 24 1.50 -13.80 -13.04
N GLU A 25 2.72 -14.17 -12.65
CA GLU A 25 3.16 -15.57 -12.62
C GLU A 25 2.34 -16.40 -11.62
N LEU A 26 2.14 -15.87 -10.42
CA LEU A 26 1.39 -16.56 -9.36
C LEU A 26 -0.07 -16.79 -9.76
N GLY A 27 -0.68 -15.81 -10.44
CA GLY A 27 -2.04 -15.92 -10.96
C GLY A 27 -2.21 -16.98 -12.04
N ASP A 28 -1.19 -17.24 -12.86
CA ASP A 28 -1.17 -18.28 -13.87
C ASP A 28 -0.93 -19.68 -13.26
N LEU A 29 0.13 -19.81 -12.46
CA LEU A 29 0.58 -21.08 -11.90
C LEU A 29 -0.29 -21.61 -10.76
N LYS A 30 -1.08 -20.75 -10.10
CA LYS A 30 -2.00 -21.10 -9.00
C LYS A 30 -1.33 -21.81 -7.81
N TYR A 31 -0.05 -21.54 -7.56
CA TYR A 31 0.62 -22.11 -6.37
C TYR A 31 -0.02 -21.58 -5.07
N PRO A 32 -0.16 -22.43 -4.04
CA PRO A 32 -0.71 -22.02 -2.76
C PRO A 32 0.29 -21.09 -2.02
N VAL A 33 0.06 -19.81 -2.12
CA VAL A 33 0.82 -18.76 -1.43
C VAL A 33 -0.15 -17.84 -0.71
N VAL A 34 0.13 -17.51 0.54
CA VAL A 34 -0.60 -16.48 1.29
C VAL A 34 0.21 -15.19 1.26
N ILE A 35 -0.37 -14.13 0.71
CA ILE A 35 0.23 -12.79 0.67
C ILE A 35 -0.50 -11.93 1.70
N ILE A 36 0.20 -11.50 2.74
CA ILE A 36 -0.33 -10.54 3.72
C ILE A 36 0.00 -9.13 3.24
N LEU A 37 -1.01 -8.42 2.77
CA LEU A 37 -0.90 -7.00 2.44
C LEU A 37 -1.13 -6.18 3.71
N ASN A 38 -0.04 -5.68 4.28
CA ASN A 38 -0.08 -4.77 5.43
C ASN A 38 -0.31 -3.35 4.94
N ASP A 39 -1.55 -2.90 5.01
CA ASP A 39 -1.96 -1.58 4.53
C ASP A 39 -2.19 -0.62 5.71
N ASN A 40 -1.36 0.39 5.79
CA ASN A 40 -1.49 1.46 6.77
C ASN A 40 -1.67 2.84 6.11
N GLU A 41 -2.02 2.84 4.82
CA GLU A 41 -2.17 4.04 3.97
C GLU A 41 -0.88 4.88 3.92
N MET A 42 0.29 4.22 4.04
CA MET A 42 1.56 4.90 4.20
C MET A 42 2.71 4.22 3.46
N SER A 43 3.48 5.05 2.82
CA SER A 43 4.86 4.79 2.44
C SER A 43 5.82 5.53 3.39
N ILE A 44 7.07 5.70 3.03
CA ILE A 44 8.02 6.61 3.69
C ILE A 44 7.53 8.07 3.56
N ALA A 45 6.93 8.42 2.41
CA ALA A 45 6.21 9.65 2.14
C ALA A 45 4.72 9.37 1.88
N LYS A 46 3.93 10.42 1.60
CA LYS A 46 2.52 10.24 1.21
C LYS A 46 2.41 9.31 0.02
N PRO A 47 1.47 8.34 0.04
CA PRO A 47 1.28 7.40 -1.06
C PRO A 47 1.00 8.14 -2.38
N ILE A 48 1.73 7.78 -3.43
CA ILE A 48 1.62 8.36 -4.78
C ILE A 48 1.18 7.26 -5.75
N GLY A 49 0.41 7.65 -6.76
CA GLY A 49 0.04 6.80 -7.89
C GLY A 49 -1.36 6.20 -7.79
N ALA A 50 -1.73 5.50 -8.88
CA ALA A 50 -3.08 4.95 -9.05
C ALA A 50 -3.35 3.78 -8.11
N ILE A 51 -2.34 2.95 -7.85
CA ILE A 51 -2.45 1.78 -6.97
C ILE A 51 -2.72 2.20 -5.53
N SER A 52 -1.99 3.18 -5.01
CA SER A 52 -2.23 3.72 -3.66
C SER A 52 -3.65 4.27 -3.54
N LYS A 53 -4.15 4.97 -4.57
CA LYS A 53 -5.54 5.43 -4.62
C LYS A 53 -6.55 4.29 -4.69
N TYR A 54 -6.20 3.19 -5.36
CA TYR A 54 -7.04 2.00 -5.42
C TYR A 54 -7.11 1.31 -4.06
N LEU A 55 -5.98 1.08 -3.38
CA LEU A 55 -5.94 0.50 -2.04
C LEU A 55 -6.72 1.35 -1.03
N SER A 56 -6.53 2.68 -1.03
CA SER A 56 -7.31 3.60 -0.17
C SER A 56 -8.82 3.48 -0.41
N LYS A 57 -9.27 3.25 -1.65
CA LYS A 57 -10.69 2.99 -1.94
C LYS A 57 -11.16 1.67 -1.34
N LEU A 58 -10.32 0.63 -1.33
CA LEU A 58 -10.65 -0.64 -0.70
C LEU A 58 -10.86 -0.46 0.80
N LEU A 59 -10.01 0.32 1.47
CA LEU A 59 -10.13 0.62 2.91
C LEU A 59 -11.37 1.48 3.22
N ALA A 60 -11.74 2.42 2.35
CA ALA A 60 -12.93 3.25 2.51
C ALA A 60 -14.25 2.45 2.40
N GLY A 61 -14.19 1.22 1.88
CA GLY A 61 -15.34 0.37 1.58
C GLY A 61 -16.07 -0.24 2.78
N LYS A 62 -15.97 0.33 4.01
CA LYS A 62 -16.79 -0.07 5.17
C LYS A 62 -18.31 -0.15 4.89
N TYR A 63 -18.78 0.60 3.89
CA TYR A 63 -20.17 0.54 3.42
C TYR A 63 -20.50 -0.73 2.64
N TYR A 64 -19.48 -1.42 2.10
CA TYR A 64 -19.69 -2.58 1.23
C TYR A 64 -20.16 -3.82 1.99
N GLN A 65 -19.54 -4.16 3.13
CA GLN A 65 -19.95 -5.34 3.91
C GLN A 65 -21.39 -5.20 4.45
N GLY A 66 -21.77 -3.99 4.89
CA GLY A 66 -23.13 -3.68 5.29
C GLY A 66 -24.13 -3.72 4.12
N PHE A 67 -23.71 -3.33 2.93
CA PHE A 67 -24.52 -3.31 1.72
C PHE A 67 -24.69 -4.72 1.15
N LYS A 68 -23.62 -5.52 1.06
CA LYS A 68 -23.67 -6.93 0.63
C LYS A 68 -24.63 -7.76 1.50
N GLY A 69 -24.53 -7.65 2.82
CA GLY A 69 -25.43 -8.35 3.73
C GLY A 69 -26.91 -7.94 3.61
N LYS A 70 -27.18 -6.67 3.26
CA LYS A 70 -28.55 -6.20 2.97
C LYS A 70 -29.06 -6.67 1.63
N VAL A 71 -28.20 -6.70 0.60
CA VAL A 71 -28.55 -7.19 -0.74
C VAL A 71 -28.76 -8.70 -0.74
N ASP A 72 -27.90 -9.47 -0.08
CA ASP A 72 -28.08 -10.94 0.07
C ASP A 72 -29.37 -11.28 0.83
N LYS A 73 -29.70 -10.51 1.88
CA LYS A 73 -30.98 -10.65 2.60
C LYS A 73 -32.18 -10.28 1.74
N PHE A 74 -32.06 -9.22 0.93
CA PHE A 74 -33.14 -8.78 0.04
C PHE A 74 -33.38 -9.79 -1.08
N ILE A 75 -32.31 -10.34 -1.69
CA ILE A 75 -32.41 -11.38 -2.72
C ILE A 75 -33.03 -12.66 -2.15
N LYS A 76 -32.57 -13.14 -0.97
CA LYS A 76 -33.10 -14.34 -0.34
C LYS A 76 -34.57 -14.23 0.09
N ASN A 77 -35.01 -13.02 0.48
CA ASN A 77 -36.35 -12.83 1.05
C ASN A 77 -37.41 -12.40 0.03
N ASN A 78 -37.02 -11.87 -1.13
CA ASN A 78 -37.98 -11.19 -2.04
C ASN A 78 -37.95 -11.67 -3.51
N MET A 79 -37.12 -12.66 -3.87
CA MET A 79 -37.08 -13.15 -5.25
C MET A 79 -37.68 -14.55 -5.41
N PRO A 80 -38.63 -14.74 -6.38
CA PRO A 80 -39.17 -16.07 -6.70
C PRO A 80 -38.10 -17.00 -7.27
N GLU A 81 -38.24 -18.30 -6.99
CA GLU A 81 -37.43 -19.35 -7.63
C GLU A 81 -37.62 -19.27 -9.15
N GLY A 82 -36.54 -18.91 -9.87
CA GLY A 82 -36.56 -18.78 -11.34
C GLY A 82 -35.86 -17.53 -11.90
N THR A 83 -35.51 -16.54 -11.08
CA THR A 83 -34.85 -15.30 -11.52
C THR A 83 -33.31 -15.41 -11.53
N THR A 84 -32.79 -16.57 -11.91
CA THR A 84 -31.34 -16.86 -11.96
C THR A 84 -30.53 -15.88 -12.81
N TYR A 85 -31.12 -15.34 -13.88
CA TYR A 85 -30.40 -14.42 -14.77
C TYR A 85 -30.19 -13.02 -14.14
N ILE A 86 -31.21 -12.46 -13.48
CA ILE A 86 -31.12 -11.15 -12.82
C ILE A 86 -30.24 -11.25 -11.58
N ALA A 87 -30.37 -12.31 -10.79
CA ALA A 87 -29.51 -12.58 -9.64
C ALA A 87 -28.04 -12.72 -10.06
N LYS A 88 -27.77 -13.42 -11.16
CA LYS A 88 -26.42 -13.57 -11.71
C LYS A 88 -25.84 -12.25 -12.22
N ARG A 89 -26.63 -11.42 -12.89
CA ARG A 89 -26.22 -10.06 -13.29
C ARG A 89 -26.01 -9.10 -12.13
N MET A 90 -26.83 -9.20 -11.08
CA MET A 90 -26.62 -8.43 -9.86
C MET A 90 -25.38 -8.92 -9.11
N GLU A 91 -25.12 -10.22 -9.07
CA GLU A 91 -23.88 -10.79 -8.53
C GLU A 91 -22.65 -10.33 -9.33
N GLU A 92 -22.72 -10.33 -10.65
CA GLU A 92 -21.67 -9.79 -11.54
C GLU A 92 -21.47 -8.27 -11.33
N ALA A 93 -22.53 -7.50 -11.20
CA ALA A 93 -22.45 -6.07 -10.90
C ALA A 93 -21.90 -5.79 -9.49
N LEU A 94 -22.22 -6.64 -8.52
CA LEU A 94 -21.65 -6.59 -7.18
C LEU A 94 -20.17 -6.97 -7.16
N LYS A 95 -19.74 -7.93 -7.98
CA LYS A 95 -18.32 -8.27 -8.16
C LYS A 95 -17.51 -7.08 -8.71
N LEU A 96 -18.09 -6.26 -9.58
CA LEU A 96 -17.46 -5.02 -10.10
C LEU A 96 -17.25 -3.94 -9.00
N ILE A 97 -17.93 -4.06 -7.87
CA ILE A 97 -17.82 -3.16 -6.71
C ILE A 97 -17.00 -3.83 -5.59
N THR A 98 -16.58 -5.10 -5.78
CA THR A 98 -15.89 -5.88 -4.73
C THR A 98 -14.48 -5.33 -4.48
N PRO A 99 -14.10 -5.10 -3.22
CA PRO A 99 -12.71 -4.87 -2.87
C PRO A 99 -11.84 -6.02 -3.41
N GLY A 100 -10.71 -5.68 -4.04
CA GLY A 100 -9.78 -6.71 -4.51
C GLY A 100 -10.01 -7.25 -5.93
N ILE A 101 -11.00 -6.73 -6.68
CA ILE A 101 -11.30 -7.21 -8.04
C ILE A 101 -10.06 -7.29 -8.95
N LEU A 102 -9.12 -6.35 -8.80
CA LEU A 102 -7.87 -6.38 -9.57
C LEU A 102 -7.11 -7.69 -9.36
N PHE A 103 -7.05 -8.17 -8.12
CA PHE A 103 -6.34 -9.40 -7.76
C PHE A 103 -7.13 -10.64 -8.18
N GLU A 104 -8.46 -10.60 -8.03
CA GLU A 104 -9.34 -11.68 -8.45
C GLU A 104 -9.31 -11.89 -9.96
N GLU A 105 -9.28 -10.80 -10.76
CA GLU A 105 -9.12 -10.87 -12.22
C GLU A 105 -7.74 -11.40 -12.64
N MET A 106 -6.71 -11.19 -11.82
CA MET A 106 -5.41 -11.84 -11.99
C MET A 106 -5.42 -13.30 -11.52
N GLY A 107 -6.54 -13.80 -10.99
CA GLY A 107 -6.68 -15.16 -10.51
C GLY A 107 -6.12 -15.41 -9.12
N ILE A 108 -6.01 -14.37 -8.31
CA ILE A 108 -5.56 -14.41 -6.91
C ILE A 108 -6.75 -14.04 -6.03
N ASP A 109 -7.13 -14.92 -5.13
CA ASP A 109 -8.25 -14.65 -4.21
C ASP A 109 -7.91 -13.51 -3.25
N TYR A 110 -8.95 -12.79 -2.85
CA TYR A 110 -8.80 -11.66 -1.94
C TYR A 110 -9.69 -11.83 -0.71
N ILE A 111 -9.10 -11.64 0.48
CA ILE A 111 -9.79 -11.62 1.77
C ILE A 111 -9.48 -10.29 2.46
N GLY A 112 -10.50 -9.58 2.88
CA GLY A 112 -10.33 -8.35 3.64
C GLY A 112 -11.18 -7.18 3.11
N PRO A 113 -10.89 -5.96 3.60
CA PRO A 113 -9.86 -5.66 4.61
C PRO A 113 -10.28 -6.15 6.01
N ILE A 114 -9.31 -6.72 6.76
CA ILE A 114 -9.46 -7.14 8.16
C ILE A 114 -8.75 -6.16 9.09
N ASP A 115 -9.05 -6.20 10.39
CA ASP A 115 -8.31 -5.42 11.39
C ASP A 115 -6.94 -6.08 11.68
N GLY A 116 -5.86 -5.49 11.16
CA GLY A 116 -4.50 -5.96 11.37
C GLY A 116 -3.96 -5.76 12.78
N HIS A 117 -4.76 -5.24 13.72
CA HIS A 117 -4.44 -5.18 15.15
C HIS A 117 -5.27 -6.16 15.99
N ASP A 118 -6.23 -6.86 15.38
CA ASP A 118 -6.95 -7.96 16.00
C ASP A 118 -6.25 -9.30 15.68
N ILE A 119 -5.56 -9.85 16.69
CA ILE A 119 -4.76 -11.06 16.52
C ILE A 119 -5.65 -12.27 16.24
N ASP A 120 -6.82 -12.34 16.83
CA ASP A 120 -7.74 -13.48 16.65
C ASP A 120 -8.32 -13.46 15.24
N GLU A 121 -8.74 -12.28 14.73
CA GLU A 121 -9.19 -12.13 13.34
C GLU A 121 -8.08 -12.48 12.33
N ILE A 122 -6.82 -12.10 12.61
CA ILE A 122 -5.67 -12.45 11.76
C ILE A 122 -5.47 -13.97 11.74
N ILE A 123 -5.47 -14.64 12.91
CA ILE A 123 -5.26 -16.09 13.01
C ILE A 123 -6.34 -16.84 12.24
N ASP A 124 -7.60 -16.51 12.46
CA ASP A 124 -8.73 -17.15 11.80
C ASP A 124 -8.67 -16.96 10.28
N THR A 125 -8.37 -15.74 9.83
CA THR A 125 -8.24 -15.42 8.42
C THR A 125 -7.09 -16.18 7.75
N LEU A 126 -5.93 -16.27 8.42
CA LEU A 126 -4.78 -17.03 7.90
C LEU A 126 -5.04 -18.54 7.84
N GLN A 127 -5.83 -19.10 8.77
CA GLN A 127 -6.25 -20.50 8.71
C GLN A 127 -7.16 -20.74 7.50
N ILE A 128 -8.11 -19.83 7.25
CA ILE A 128 -8.99 -19.89 6.07
C ILE A 128 -8.16 -19.79 4.78
N ALA A 129 -7.29 -18.79 4.68
CA ALA A 129 -6.43 -18.58 3.51
C ALA A 129 -5.55 -19.79 3.21
N LYS A 130 -4.96 -20.40 4.25
CA LYS A 130 -4.15 -21.62 4.13
C LYS A 130 -4.98 -22.82 3.64
N ALA A 131 -6.22 -22.95 4.10
CA ALA A 131 -7.11 -24.04 3.71
C ALA A 131 -7.59 -23.95 2.26
N MET A 132 -7.58 -22.76 1.65
CA MET A 132 -7.99 -22.54 0.25
C MET A 132 -7.06 -23.23 -0.76
N ASN A 133 -5.82 -23.53 -0.39
CA ASN A 133 -4.83 -24.22 -1.23
C ASN A 133 -4.64 -23.60 -2.61
N LYS A 134 -4.64 -22.27 -2.68
CA LYS A 134 -4.48 -21.43 -3.89
C LYS A 134 -3.87 -20.08 -3.49
N PRO A 135 -3.45 -19.23 -4.45
CA PRO A 135 -2.93 -17.92 -4.12
C PRO A 135 -4.01 -17.03 -3.51
N VAL A 136 -3.71 -16.43 -2.36
CA VAL A 136 -4.64 -15.57 -1.62
C VAL A 136 -3.93 -14.34 -1.09
N ILE A 137 -4.53 -13.17 -1.29
CA ILE A 137 -4.15 -11.93 -0.62
C ILE A 137 -5.04 -11.76 0.62
N VAL A 138 -4.43 -11.64 1.78
CA VAL A 138 -5.06 -11.22 3.03
C VAL A 138 -4.72 -9.75 3.24
N HIS A 139 -5.71 -8.87 3.09
CA HIS A 139 -5.54 -7.44 3.23
C HIS A 139 -5.78 -7.03 4.69
N ALA A 140 -4.71 -6.76 5.42
CA ALA A 140 -4.73 -6.34 6.82
C ALA A 140 -4.56 -4.83 6.92
N ARG A 141 -5.57 -4.16 7.48
CA ARG A 141 -5.53 -2.74 7.77
C ARG A 141 -4.83 -2.50 9.10
N THR A 142 -3.78 -1.67 9.10
CA THR A 142 -3.04 -1.32 10.30
C THR A 142 -2.93 0.20 10.47
N VAL A 143 -2.51 0.61 11.66
CA VAL A 143 -2.17 2.01 11.97
C VAL A 143 -0.73 2.06 12.40
N LYS A 144 0.12 2.77 11.67
CA LYS A 144 1.52 2.93 12.01
C LYS A 144 1.65 3.65 13.36
N GLY A 145 2.51 3.11 14.24
CA GLY A 145 2.69 3.65 15.58
C GLY A 145 1.57 3.31 16.57
N LYS A 146 0.67 2.39 16.23
CA LYS A 146 -0.44 1.95 17.08
C LYS A 146 0.03 1.62 18.50
N GLY A 147 -0.67 2.18 19.48
CA GLY A 147 -0.37 2.01 20.91
C GLY A 147 0.53 3.12 21.50
N TYR A 148 1.17 3.93 20.67
CA TYR A 148 1.89 5.13 21.12
C TYR A 148 1.28 6.37 20.49
N LYS A 149 0.41 7.06 21.25
CA LYS A 149 -0.44 8.15 20.76
C LYS A 149 0.30 9.27 20.04
N ILE A 150 1.54 9.56 20.42
CA ILE A 150 2.34 10.62 19.82
C ILE A 150 2.82 10.21 18.40
N ALA A 151 3.04 8.92 18.15
CA ALA A 151 3.46 8.39 16.85
C ALA A 151 2.28 7.93 15.99
N GLU A 152 1.13 7.64 16.61
CA GLU A 152 -0.03 7.04 15.95
C GLU A 152 -0.55 7.93 14.83
N GLY A 153 -0.50 7.45 13.58
CA GLY A 153 -0.91 8.20 12.41
C GLY A 153 0.04 9.36 12.01
N GLN A 154 1.16 9.52 12.69
CA GLN A 154 2.21 10.49 12.35
C GLN A 154 3.18 9.87 11.33
N HIS A 155 3.22 10.43 10.13
CA HIS A 155 3.80 9.74 8.98
C HIS A 155 5.33 9.79 8.92
N GLU A 156 5.88 10.89 8.45
CA GLU A 156 7.31 10.95 8.09
C GLU A 156 8.22 11.01 9.31
N HIS A 157 7.79 11.70 10.37
CA HIS A 157 8.60 11.94 11.56
C HIS A 157 8.91 10.68 12.38
N TRP A 158 8.05 9.65 12.28
CA TRP A 158 8.17 8.40 13.04
C TRP A 158 8.60 7.20 12.21
N HIS A 159 9.07 7.43 10.98
CA HIS A 159 9.67 6.39 10.16
C HIS A 159 11.20 6.37 10.38
N GLY A 160 11.71 5.34 11.05
CA GLY A 160 13.14 5.18 11.28
C GLY A 160 13.73 6.23 12.21
N VAL A 161 13.11 6.44 13.37
CA VAL A 161 13.48 7.48 14.33
C VAL A 161 14.73 7.15 15.13
N GLY A 162 15.48 8.20 15.49
CA GLY A 162 16.57 8.13 16.48
C GLY A 162 16.02 8.05 17.90
N PRO A 163 16.91 8.09 18.93
CA PRO A 163 16.47 8.13 20.33
C PRO A 163 15.56 9.32 20.63
N PHE A 164 14.50 9.06 21.36
CA PHE A 164 13.51 10.07 21.76
C PHE A 164 13.04 9.85 23.21
N ASN A 165 12.47 10.88 23.83
CA ASN A 165 11.80 10.78 25.12
C ASN A 165 10.40 10.19 24.93
N VAL A 166 10.10 9.11 25.64
CA VAL A 166 8.83 8.39 25.50
C VAL A 166 7.63 9.18 26.03
N GLU A 167 7.84 10.09 27.00
CA GLU A 167 6.75 10.84 27.63
C GLU A 167 6.16 11.92 26.70
N ASP A 168 7.04 12.63 25.98
CA ASP A 168 6.66 13.78 25.13
C ASP A 168 6.97 13.60 23.65
N GLY A 169 7.66 12.51 23.27
CA GLY A 169 8.08 12.24 21.89
C GLY A 169 9.22 13.11 21.39
N ALA A 170 9.84 13.93 22.23
CA ALA A 170 10.92 14.82 21.82
C ALA A 170 12.17 14.04 21.42
N PHE A 171 12.68 14.29 20.21
CA PHE A 171 13.90 13.66 19.74
C PHE A 171 15.13 14.18 20.48
N VAL A 172 16.02 13.27 20.86
CA VAL A 172 17.30 13.64 21.47
C VAL A 172 18.19 14.25 20.40
N LYS A 173 18.37 15.58 20.48
CA LYS A 173 19.28 16.30 19.58
C LYS A 173 20.71 15.97 20.00
N LYS A 174 21.51 15.46 19.03
CA LYS A 174 22.96 15.36 19.18
C LYS A 174 23.58 16.48 18.34
N GLU A 175 24.52 17.17 18.92
CA GLU A 175 25.40 18.05 18.13
C GLU A 175 26.19 17.17 17.16
N ALA A 176 26.02 17.44 15.89
CA ALA A 176 26.68 16.71 14.81
C ALA A 176 27.05 17.68 13.69
N PRO A 177 28.15 17.46 12.98
CA PRO A 177 28.45 18.23 11.79
C PRO A 177 27.33 18.07 10.76
N LYS A 178 27.28 19.01 9.81
CA LYS A 178 26.28 19.00 8.74
C LYS A 178 26.31 17.65 8.00
N ALA A 179 25.16 16.98 7.93
CA ALA A 179 25.05 15.67 7.28
C ALA A 179 25.39 15.78 5.78
N ALA A 180 25.97 14.75 5.20
CA ALA A 180 26.33 14.69 3.78
C ALA A 180 25.11 14.94 2.88
N THR A 181 23.93 14.42 3.27
CA THR A 181 22.65 14.66 2.56
C THR A 181 22.25 16.15 2.54
N ALA A 182 22.53 16.89 3.62
CA ALA A 182 22.26 18.33 3.66
C ALA A 182 23.22 19.11 2.78
N VAL A 183 24.50 18.70 2.71
CA VAL A 183 25.49 19.28 1.79
C VAL A 183 25.09 19.02 0.33
N PHE A 184 24.68 17.80 0.03
CA PHE A 184 24.17 17.41 -1.29
C PHE A 184 22.94 18.23 -1.70
N ALA A 185 21.96 18.36 -0.82
CA ALA A 185 20.74 19.13 -1.09
C ALA A 185 21.02 20.60 -1.39
N ASP A 186 21.95 21.22 -0.66
CA ASP A 186 22.35 22.61 -0.90
C ASP A 186 23.08 22.78 -2.23
N ALA A 187 24.00 21.85 -2.55
CA ALA A 187 24.70 21.85 -3.82
C ALA A 187 23.74 21.67 -5.01
N LEU A 188 22.83 20.69 -4.91
CA LEU A 188 21.81 20.43 -5.92
C LEU A 188 20.87 21.64 -6.08
N SER A 189 20.48 22.29 -4.99
CA SER A 189 19.66 23.51 -5.01
C SER A 189 20.39 24.66 -5.75
N SER A 190 21.67 24.83 -5.49
CA SER A 190 22.49 25.86 -6.15
C SER A 190 22.62 25.60 -7.65
N LEU A 191 22.81 24.33 -8.03
CA LEU A 191 22.87 23.93 -9.44
C LEU A 191 21.52 24.11 -10.15
N ALA A 192 20.42 23.69 -9.52
CA ALA A 192 19.09 23.82 -10.07
C ALA A 192 18.64 25.29 -10.25
N CYS A 193 19.14 26.19 -9.39
CA CYS A 193 18.94 27.64 -9.57
C CYS A 193 19.74 28.22 -10.73
N LYS A 194 20.89 27.62 -11.03
CA LYS A 194 21.80 28.12 -12.07
C LYS A 194 21.53 27.53 -13.45
N TYR A 195 21.05 26.29 -13.49
CA TYR A 195 20.88 25.52 -14.72
C TYR A 195 19.48 24.93 -14.78
N ASP A 196 18.72 25.26 -15.81
CA ASP A 196 17.34 24.80 -15.98
C ASP A 196 17.22 23.32 -16.41
N ASN A 197 18.28 22.73 -16.91
CA ASN A 197 18.35 21.33 -17.29
C ASN A 197 18.73 20.39 -16.14
N VAL A 198 18.91 20.91 -14.92
CA VAL A 198 19.09 20.09 -13.74
C VAL A 198 17.74 19.58 -13.27
N VAL A 199 17.56 18.26 -13.28
CA VAL A 199 16.36 17.55 -12.86
C VAL A 199 16.70 16.54 -11.76
N GLY A 200 15.69 16.05 -11.04
CA GLY A 200 15.88 15.04 -10.01
C GLY A 200 14.66 14.16 -9.85
N VAL A 201 14.93 12.87 -9.62
CA VAL A 201 13.91 11.85 -9.35
C VAL A 201 14.24 11.18 -8.04
N THR A 202 13.24 10.95 -7.20
CA THR A 202 13.35 10.15 -5.98
C THR A 202 12.32 9.02 -6.01
N ALA A 203 12.62 7.93 -5.31
CA ALA A 203 11.69 6.82 -5.14
C ALA A 203 11.24 6.77 -3.68
N ALA A 204 10.09 7.41 -3.38
CA ALA A 204 9.42 7.48 -2.07
C ALA A 204 10.26 8.10 -0.92
N MET A 205 11.39 8.76 -1.22
CA MET A 205 12.26 9.33 -0.19
C MET A 205 12.62 10.79 -0.46
N PRO A 206 11.68 11.73 -0.58
CA PRO A 206 11.98 13.12 -0.88
C PRO A 206 12.71 13.84 0.27
N CYS A 207 12.43 13.47 1.51
CA CYS A 207 13.00 14.13 2.70
C CYS A 207 14.43 13.67 2.99
N GLY A 208 14.74 12.37 2.87
CA GLY A 208 16.03 11.80 3.18
C GLY A 208 17.21 12.48 2.46
N PRO A 209 17.23 12.55 1.14
CA PRO A 209 18.25 13.27 0.37
C PRO A 209 18.01 14.78 0.29
N GLY A 210 16.97 15.31 0.92
CA GLY A 210 16.66 16.75 0.94
C GLY A 210 16.04 17.29 -0.35
N ILE A 211 15.55 16.42 -1.23
CA ILE A 211 14.93 16.81 -2.52
C ILE A 211 13.58 17.51 -2.34
N ILE A 212 12.90 17.31 -1.21
CA ILE A 212 11.56 17.87 -0.96
C ILE A 212 11.49 19.40 -1.21
N LYS A 213 12.49 20.14 -0.76
CA LYS A 213 12.55 21.60 -0.97
C LYS A 213 12.69 21.98 -2.44
N LEU A 214 13.31 21.10 -3.24
CA LEU A 214 13.46 21.29 -4.67
C LEU A 214 12.17 20.95 -5.43
N MET A 215 11.43 19.96 -4.96
CA MET A 215 10.09 19.63 -5.50
C MET A 215 9.13 20.81 -5.31
N ASP A 216 9.15 21.47 -4.15
CA ASP A 216 8.34 22.66 -3.88
C ASP A 216 8.73 23.85 -4.76
N LYS A 217 10.05 24.05 -4.94
CA LYS A 217 10.59 25.18 -5.69
C LYS A 217 10.55 25.00 -7.20
N PHE A 218 10.72 23.77 -7.68
CA PHE A 218 10.81 23.40 -9.10
C PHE A 218 9.94 22.18 -9.41
N PRO A 219 8.62 22.25 -9.27
CA PRO A 219 7.71 21.10 -9.32
C PRO A 219 7.67 20.37 -10.66
N VAL A 220 8.13 21.01 -11.75
CA VAL A 220 8.22 20.39 -13.08
C VAL A 220 9.59 19.76 -13.39
N ARG A 221 10.53 19.83 -12.45
CA ARG A 221 11.89 19.31 -12.62
C ARG A 221 12.29 18.27 -11.57
N PHE A 222 11.52 18.14 -10.50
CA PHE A 222 11.81 17.19 -9.43
C PHE A 222 10.55 16.38 -9.14
N TRP A 223 10.68 15.05 -9.18
CA TRP A 223 9.55 14.12 -9.08
C TRP A 223 9.81 13.03 -8.06
N ASP A 224 8.73 12.53 -7.47
CA ASP A 224 8.70 11.29 -6.72
C ASP A 224 7.91 10.23 -7.51
N VAL A 225 8.50 9.08 -7.72
CA VAL A 225 7.89 7.96 -8.47
C VAL A 225 7.33 6.88 -7.56
N ALA A 226 7.20 7.12 -6.26
CA ALA A 226 6.88 6.13 -5.23
C ALA A 226 7.98 5.05 -5.12
N ILE A 227 7.69 3.86 -4.58
CA ILE A 227 8.66 2.75 -4.50
C ILE A 227 8.72 2.06 -5.87
N ALA A 228 9.30 2.74 -6.85
CA ALA A 228 9.38 2.29 -8.24
C ALA A 228 10.75 2.67 -8.84
N GLU A 229 11.82 2.15 -8.25
CA GLU A 229 13.20 2.46 -8.61
C GLU A 229 13.52 2.11 -10.08
N GLN A 230 12.97 1.00 -10.58
CA GLN A 230 13.13 0.59 -11.98
C GLN A 230 12.52 1.63 -12.93
N HIS A 231 11.34 2.17 -12.57
CA HIS A 231 10.71 3.25 -13.32
C HIS A 231 11.54 4.54 -13.24
N ALA A 232 12.06 4.90 -12.06
CA ALA A 232 12.97 6.05 -11.91
C ALA A 232 14.19 5.91 -12.82
N MET A 233 14.80 4.73 -12.86
CA MET A 233 15.96 4.46 -13.71
C MET A 233 15.63 4.49 -15.20
N SER A 234 14.41 4.13 -15.62
CA SER A 234 14.01 4.19 -17.04
C SER A 234 14.01 5.62 -17.61
N HIS A 235 13.85 6.63 -16.75
CA HIS A 235 13.92 8.04 -17.17
C HIS A 235 15.33 8.51 -17.56
N ILE A 236 16.38 7.74 -17.21
CA ILE A 236 17.77 8.11 -17.51
C ILE A 236 18.10 7.85 -19.00
N HIS A 237 17.30 7.06 -19.70
CA HIS A 237 17.52 6.65 -21.09
C HIS A 237 16.69 7.43 -22.12
N ILE A 238 16.03 8.51 -21.70
CA ILE A 238 15.20 9.34 -22.59
C ILE A 238 15.98 10.56 -23.07
#